data_0a428ed9a11e1ce3b2dc543d772ce28b
#
_entry.id   0a428ed9a11e1ce3b2dc543d772ce28b
#
_cell.length_a   1.000
_cell.length_b   1.000
_cell.length_c   1.000
_cell.angle_alpha   90.00
_cell.angle_beta   90.00
_cell.angle_gamma   90.00
#
_symmetry.space_group_name_H-M   'P 1'
#
loop_
_entity.id
_entity.type
_entity.pdbx_description
1 polymer ?
#
loop_
_entity_poly.entity_id
_entity_poly.type
_entity_poly.pdbx_seq_one_letter_code
_entity_poly.pdbx_strand_id
1 'polypeptide(L)'
;MASKTHDCSICCETFNKSTRRPIKCGSCNQEYCNKCCETYLLSTSDDPHCMGCKSIWSNMFCYTNFTKTFMHKKYKTHQKGVLFDLEKSRIPSTMIYVEKYKKNIEIKKENKELENKIEELMNIVYTTRDIIYRNQRKIRSNDNFLLGRTE
;
A
#
# COMPACT_ATOMS: atom_id res chain seq x y z
N MET A 1 50.48 6.33 37.28
CA MET A 1 49.11 5.79 37.03
C MET A 1 48.66 6.29 35.67
N ALA A 2 48.69 5.47 34.67
CA ALA A 2 48.22 5.85 33.33
C ALA A 2 46.71 6.09 33.39
N SER A 3 46.26 7.33 33.11
CA SER A 3 44.87 7.63 32.95
C SER A 3 44.33 6.78 31.79
N LYS A 4 43.42 5.85 32.10
CA LYS A 4 42.69 5.12 31.07
C LYS A 4 41.97 6.17 30.22
N THR A 5 42.55 6.51 29.06
CA THR A 5 41.84 7.29 28.04
C THR A 5 40.64 6.48 27.62
N HIS A 6 39.45 7.00 27.93
CA HIS A 6 38.19 6.37 27.58
C HIS A 6 37.93 6.71 26.09
N ASP A 7 38.33 5.79 25.22
CA ASP A 7 38.20 5.95 23.77
C ASP A 7 37.01 5.16 23.23
N CYS A 8 36.40 5.66 22.18
CA CYS A 8 35.33 4.96 21.49
C CYS A 8 35.89 3.72 20.77
N SER A 9 35.34 2.54 21.03
CA SER A 9 35.76 1.27 20.43
C SER A 9 35.60 1.17 18.90
N ILE A 10 34.88 2.13 18.29
CA ILE A 10 34.64 2.14 16.83
C ILE A 10 35.59 3.09 16.09
N CYS A 11 35.71 4.35 16.53
CA CYS A 11 36.58 5.32 15.87
C CYS A 11 37.91 5.54 16.55
N CYS A 12 38.16 4.89 17.67
CA CYS A 12 39.41 5.00 18.49
C CYS A 12 39.74 6.43 18.92
N GLU A 13 38.73 7.29 19.00
CA GLU A 13 38.88 8.68 19.38
C GLU A 13 38.42 8.87 20.82
N THR A 14 39.05 9.79 21.54
CA THR A 14 38.69 10.10 22.93
C THR A 14 37.31 10.71 23.04
N PHE A 15 36.55 10.28 24.05
CA PHE A 15 35.24 10.87 24.34
C PHE A 15 35.37 12.34 24.75
N ASN A 16 34.40 13.13 24.35
CA ASN A 16 34.28 14.53 24.75
C ASN A 16 32.81 14.90 25.07
N LYS A 17 32.60 16.05 25.67
CA LYS A 17 31.25 16.50 26.08
C LYS A 17 30.37 17.04 24.94
N SER A 18 30.90 17.27 23.74
CA SER A 18 30.19 17.91 22.64
C SER A 18 29.87 16.95 21.52
N THR A 19 30.85 16.56 20.70
CA THR A 19 30.66 15.79 19.45
C THR A 19 30.83 14.31 19.61
N ARG A 20 31.49 13.84 20.69
CA ARG A 20 31.77 12.42 20.96
C ARG A 20 31.35 12.03 22.38
N ARG A 21 30.15 12.43 22.75
CA ARG A 21 29.58 12.06 24.05
C ARG A 21 29.39 10.54 24.11
N PRO A 22 29.82 9.86 25.21
CA PRO A 22 29.63 8.41 25.33
C PRO A 22 28.14 8.08 25.48
N ILE A 23 27.71 7.06 24.75
CA ILE A 23 26.42 6.41 24.88
C ILE A 23 26.68 4.99 25.36
N LYS A 24 26.17 4.66 26.53
CA LYS A 24 26.30 3.36 27.16
C LYS A 24 25.08 2.49 26.89
N CYS A 25 25.29 1.30 26.37
CA CYS A 25 24.21 0.35 26.18
C CYS A 25 23.77 -0.25 27.51
N GLY A 26 22.47 -0.24 27.79
CA GLY A 26 21.93 -0.82 29.03
C GLY A 26 22.03 -2.36 29.11
N SER A 27 22.18 -3.05 27.95
CA SER A 27 22.22 -4.52 27.90
C SER A 27 23.63 -5.09 27.96
N CYS A 28 24.57 -4.55 27.19
CA CYS A 28 25.95 -5.08 27.15
C CYS A 28 26.98 -4.20 27.87
N ASN A 29 26.57 -3.04 28.38
CA ASN A 29 27.44 -2.07 29.05
C ASN A 29 28.57 -1.48 28.19
N GLN A 30 28.62 -1.77 26.89
CA GLN A 30 29.60 -1.17 25.99
C GLN A 30 29.27 0.31 25.72
N GLU A 31 30.34 1.09 25.52
CA GLU A 31 30.24 2.54 25.31
C GLU A 31 30.71 2.91 23.90
N TYR A 32 29.93 3.71 23.20
CA TYR A 32 30.23 4.22 21.86
C TYR A 32 30.02 5.73 21.83
N CYS A 33 30.75 6.44 20.96
CA CYS A 33 30.48 7.85 20.82
C CYS A 33 29.17 8.09 20.02
N ASN A 34 28.45 9.18 20.36
CA ASN A 34 27.21 9.50 19.71
C ASN A 34 27.35 9.65 18.19
N LYS A 35 28.48 10.17 17.68
CA LYS A 35 28.73 10.30 16.24
C LYS A 35 28.77 8.92 15.54
N CYS A 36 29.44 7.93 16.12
CA CYS A 36 29.45 6.56 15.58
C CYS A 36 28.06 5.94 15.63
N CYS A 37 27.33 6.12 16.74
CA CYS A 37 25.95 5.66 16.85
C CYS A 37 25.03 6.33 15.83
N GLU A 38 25.12 7.64 15.64
CA GLU A 38 24.34 8.36 14.64
C GLU A 38 24.62 7.85 13.21
N THR A 39 25.90 7.67 12.85
CA THR A 39 26.28 7.13 11.54
C THR A 39 25.73 5.72 11.34
N TYR A 40 25.87 4.89 12.37
CA TYR A 40 25.35 3.52 12.32
C TYR A 40 23.83 3.46 12.14
N LEU A 41 23.07 4.25 12.92
CA LEU A 41 21.62 4.30 12.81
C LEU A 41 21.13 4.78 11.43
N LEU A 42 21.92 5.59 10.74
CA LEU A 42 21.62 6.04 9.37
C LEU A 42 22.08 5.04 8.29
N SER A 43 22.83 4.00 8.65
CA SER A 43 23.26 2.94 7.72
C SER A 43 22.43 1.67 7.82
N THR A 44 21.54 1.56 8.82
CA THR A 44 20.70 0.38 9.04
C THR A 44 19.25 0.68 8.72
N SER A 45 18.54 -0.35 8.25
CA SER A 45 17.09 -0.27 8.00
C SER A 45 16.25 -0.71 9.20
N ASP A 46 16.90 -1.23 10.23
CA ASP A 46 16.24 -1.79 11.41
C ASP A 46 15.91 -0.70 12.44
N ASP A 47 15.09 -1.07 13.42
CA ASP A 47 14.81 -0.24 14.57
C ASP A 47 16.11 0.11 15.33
N PRO A 48 16.17 1.23 16.08
CA PRO A 48 17.35 1.64 16.80
C PRO A 48 17.85 0.55 17.74
N HIS A 49 19.09 0.15 17.57
CA HIS A 49 19.68 -0.92 18.37
C HIS A 49 21.18 -0.72 18.61
N CYS A 50 21.71 -1.44 19.57
CA CYS A 50 23.13 -1.41 19.91
C CYS A 50 24.01 -2.03 18.81
N MET A 51 25.09 -1.39 18.44
CA MET A 51 26.08 -1.91 17.46
C MET A 51 26.67 -3.25 17.87
N GLY A 52 26.93 -3.45 19.16
CA GLY A 52 27.59 -4.67 19.67
C GLY A 52 26.61 -5.82 19.89
N CYS A 53 25.61 -5.65 20.74
CA CYS A 53 24.73 -6.74 21.15
C CYS A 53 23.39 -6.80 20.40
N LYS A 54 23.12 -5.86 19.48
CA LYS A 54 21.86 -5.77 18.71
C LYS A 54 20.59 -5.61 19.56
N SER A 55 20.73 -5.34 20.85
CA SER A 55 19.60 -5.05 21.72
C SER A 55 18.89 -3.76 21.27
N ILE A 56 17.59 -3.83 21.10
CA ILE A 56 16.75 -2.70 20.64
C ILE A 56 16.75 -1.60 21.70
N TRP A 57 16.92 -0.37 21.26
CA TRP A 57 16.84 0.81 22.11
C TRP A 57 15.43 1.38 22.12
N SER A 58 14.90 1.64 23.31
CA SER A 58 13.61 2.28 23.44
C SER A 58 13.64 3.73 22.92
N ASN A 59 12.47 4.24 22.52
CA ASN A 59 12.35 5.64 22.11
C ASN A 59 12.87 6.60 23.21
N MET A 60 12.58 6.32 24.47
CA MET A 60 13.05 7.12 25.60
C MET A 60 14.59 7.13 25.63
N PHE A 61 15.24 5.98 25.47
CA PHE A 61 16.70 5.89 25.40
C PHE A 61 17.26 6.74 24.25
N CYS A 62 16.65 6.67 23.08
CA CYS A 62 17.07 7.44 21.91
C CYS A 62 16.93 8.95 22.15
N TYR A 63 15.81 9.41 22.66
CA TYR A 63 15.60 10.84 22.93
C TYR A 63 16.49 11.39 24.08
N THR A 64 16.93 10.54 24.99
CA THR A 64 17.86 10.96 26.07
C THR A 64 19.29 11.05 25.57
N ASN A 65 19.72 10.15 24.69
CA ASN A 65 21.11 10.04 24.27
C ASN A 65 21.47 10.76 22.98
N PHE A 66 20.49 10.99 22.08
CA PHE A 66 20.71 11.71 20.85
C PHE A 66 20.13 13.13 20.88
N THR A 67 20.64 13.97 19.99
CA THR A 67 20.11 15.34 19.89
C THR A 67 18.71 15.37 19.26
N LYS A 68 17.88 16.31 19.70
CA LYS A 68 16.54 16.52 19.08
C LYS A 68 16.64 16.75 17.58
N THR A 69 17.65 17.51 17.14
CA THR A 69 17.91 17.76 15.71
C THR A 69 18.21 16.49 14.93
N PHE A 70 19.01 15.57 15.50
CA PHE A 70 19.29 14.27 14.88
C PHE A 70 18.00 13.46 14.77
N MET A 71 17.29 13.25 15.88
CA MET A 71 16.10 12.42 15.92
C MET A 71 14.97 12.92 15.01
N HIS A 72 14.64 14.22 15.09
CA HIS A 72 13.51 14.77 14.35
C HIS A 72 13.78 15.10 12.88
N LYS A 73 15.04 15.35 12.51
CA LYS A 73 15.38 15.67 11.12
C LYS A 73 16.07 14.49 10.44
N LYS A 74 17.31 14.16 10.82
CA LYS A 74 18.12 13.18 10.10
C LYS A 74 17.55 11.76 10.19
N TYR A 75 17.31 11.29 11.41
CA TYR A 75 16.85 9.92 11.64
C TYR A 75 15.42 9.72 11.11
N LYS A 76 14.52 10.67 11.36
CA LYS A 76 13.16 10.61 10.83
C LYS A 76 13.10 10.61 9.30
N THR A 77 13.98 11.38 8.64
CA THR A 77 14.07 11.39 7.16
C THR A 77 14.61 10.06 6.65
N HIS A 78 15.61 9.49 7.31
CA HIS A 78 16.14 8.16 6.99
C HIS A 78 15.05 7.08 7.13
N GLN A 79 14.34 7.04 8.26
CA GLN A 79 13.25 6.08 8.47
C GLN A 79 12.16 6.20 7.40
N LYS A 80 11.77 7.43 7.02
CA LYS A 80 10.81 7.63 5.93
C LYS A 80 11.31 7.03 4.62
N GLY A 81 12.60 7.21 4.29
CA GLY A 81 13.21 6.60 3.10
C GLY A 81 13.15 5.08 3.15
N VAL A 82 13.58 4.48 4.26
CA VAL A 82 13.55 3.03 4.46
C VAL A 82 12.14 2.45 4.31
N LEU A 83 11.14 3.07 4.95
CA LEU A 83 9.75 2.63 4.84
C LEU A 83 9.21 2.79 3.42
N PHE A 84 9.55 3.89 2.76
CA PHE A 84 9.15 4.12 1.37
C PHE A 84 9.74 3.05 0.43
N ASP A 85 11.03 2.75 0.57
CA ASP A 85 11.69 1.74 -0.25
C ASP A 85 11.15 0.33 0.04
N LEU A 86 10.82 0.04 1.29
CA LEU A 86 10.15 -1.20 1.68
C LEU A 86 8.79 -1.34 1.00
N GLU A 87 7.95 -0.31 1.08
CA GLU A 87 6.63 -0.33 0.41
C GLU A 87 6.77 -0.40 -1.11
N LYS A 88 7.73 0.33 -1.69
CA LYS A 88 8.02 0.28 -3.12
C LYS A 88 8.44 -1.13 -3.57
N SER A 89 9.21 -1.84 -2.76
CA SER A 89 9.64 -3.22 -3.07
C SER A 89 8.47 -4.22 -3.08
N ARG A 90 7.35 -3.91 -2.42
CA ARG A 90 6.13 -4.73 -2.39
C ARG A 90 5.20 -4.50 -3.59
N ILE A 91 5.35 -3.39 -4.32
CA ILE A 91 4.49 -3.05 -5.46
C ILE A 91 4.41 -4.17 -6.49
N PRO A 92 5.52 -4.82 -6.93
CA PRO A 92 5.45 -5.88 -7.94
C PRO A 92 4.53 -7.04 -7.53
N SER A 93 4.52 -7.41 -6.27
CA SER A 93 3.67 -8.51 -5.77
C SER A 93 2.18 -8.18 -5.79
N THR A 94 1.82 -6.89 -5.75
CA THR A 94 0.42 -6.42 -5.77
C THR A 94 -0.08 -6.10 -7.18
N MET A 95 0.82 -5.92 -8.17
CA MET A 95 0.45 -5.55 -9.55
C MET A 95 -0.51 -6.54 -10.19
N ILE A 96 -0.33 -7.84 -9.97
CA ILE A 96 -1.20 -8.90 -10.50
C ILE A 96 -2.66 -8.70 -10.04
N TYR A 97 -2.87 -8.32 -8.78
CA TYR A 97 -4.20 -8.07 -8.24
C TYR A 97 -4.82 -6.80 -8.83
N VAL A 98 -4.02 -5.76 -9.02
CA VAL A 98 -4.45 -4.49 -9.65
C VAL A 98 -4.86 -4.71 -11.10
N GLU A 99 -4.11 -5.49 -11.87
CA GLU A 99 -4.44 -5.82 -13.25
C GLU A 99 -5.74 -6.63 -13.36
N LYS A 100 -5.91 -7.64 -12.52
CA LYS A 100 -7.16 -8.41 -12.44
C LYS A 100 -8.35 -7.53 -12.06
N TYR A 101 -8.15 -6.63 -11.11
CA TYR A 101 -9.21 -5.70 -10.70
C TYR A 101 -9.63 -4.76 -11.83
N LYS A 102 -8.68 -4.18 -12.57
CA LYS A 102 -8.95 -3.34 -13.74
C LYS A 102 -9.72 -4.11 -14.81
N LYS A 103 -9.27 -5.32 -15.14
CA LYS A 103 -9.96 -6.19 -16.11
C LYS A 103 -11.39 -6.52 -15.68
N ASN A 104 -11.64 -6.76 -14.40
CA ASN A 104 -12.98 -6.99 -13.89
C ASN A 104 -13.90 -5.76 -14.04
N ILE A 105 -13.36 -4.54 -13.90
CA ILE A 105 -14.11 -3.32 -14.13
C ILE A 105 -14.52 -3.21 -15.60
N GLU A 106 -13.62 -3.49 -16.53
CA GLU A 106 -13.88 -3.47 -17.97
C GLU A 106 -14.98 -4.48 -18.35
N ILE A 107 -14.84 -5.74 -17.88
CA ILE A 107 -15.85 -6.78 -18.12
C ILE A 107 -17.22 -6.39 -17.54
N LYS A 108 -17.27 -5.80 -16.36
CA LYS A 108 -18.53 -5.32 -15.77
C LYS A 108 -19.19 -4.23 -16.62
N LYS A 109 -18.40 -3.35 -17.22
CA LYS A 109 -18.91 -2.32 -18.13
C LYS A 109 -19.46 -2.93 -19.40
N GLU A 110 -18.73 -3.86 -20.01
CA GLU A 110 -19.20 -4.60 -21.20
C GLU A 110 -20.50 -5.37 -20.92
N ASN A 111 -20.58 -6.06 -19.79
CA ASN A 111 -21.80 -6.78 -19.41
C ASN A 111 -23.00 -5.84 -19.30
N LYS A 112 -22.82 -4.67 -18.68
CA LYS A 112 -23.90 -3.69 -18.58
C LYS A 112 -24.36 -3.17 -19.94
N GLU A 113 -23.43 -2.97 -20.86
CA GLU A 113 -23.77 -2.58 -22.26
C GLU A 113 -24.54 -3.70 -22.99
N LEU A 114 -24.17 -4.97 -22.75
CA LEU A 114 -24.89 -6.12 -23.31
C LEU A 114 -26.28 -6.29 -22.68
N GLU A 115 -26.42 -6.09 -21.39
CA GLU A 115 -27.72 -6.10 -20.70
C GLU A 115 -28.69 -5.05 -21.28
N ASN A 116 -28.21 -3.82 -21.52
CA ASN A 116 -29.01 -2.78 -22.17
C ASN A 116 -29.45 -3.19 -23.58
N LYS A 117 -28.56 -3.80 -24.38
CA LYS A 117 -28.91 -4.30 -25.71
C LYS A 117 -29.95 -5.42 -25.67
N ILE A 118 -29.87 -6.31 -24.68
CA ILE A 118 -30.88 -7.36 -24.48
C ILE A 118 -32.24 -6.72 -24.19
N GLU A 119 -32.30 -5.72 -23.34
CA GLU A 119 -33.52 -5.01 -23.01
C GLU A 119 -34.14 -4.34 -24.24
N GLU A 120 -33.34 -3.67 -25.07
CA GLU A 120 -33.79 -3.09 -26.34
C GLU A 120 -34.36 -4.16 -27.30
N LEU A 121 -33.65 -5.28 -27.46
CA LEU A 121 -34.11 -6.38 -28.32
C LEU A 121 -35.40 -7.02 -27.80
N MET A 122 -35.52 -7.20 -26.50
CA MET A 122 -36.72 -7.72 -25.87
C MET A 122 -37.92 -6.81 -26.15
N ASN A 123 -37.76 -5.49 -26.08
CA ASN A 123 -38.82 -4.53 -26.43
C ASN A 123 -39.23 -4.66 -27.89
N ILE A 124 -38.28 -4.85 -28.82
CA ILE A 124 -38.57 -5.09 -30.22
C ILE A 124 -39.36 -6.40 -30.38
N VAL A 125 -38.99 -7.46 -29.70
CA VAL A 125 -39.71 -8.73 -29.73
C VAL A 125 -41.14 -8.58 -29.24
N TYR A 126 -41.37 -7.86 -28.14
CA TYR A 126 -42.72 -7.63 -27.61
C TYR A 126 -43.58 -6.85 -28.57
N THR A 127 -43.06 -5.75 -29.14
CA THR A 127 -43.82 -4.93 -30.12
C THR A 127 -44.12 -5.71 -31.38
N THR A 128 -43.21 -6.53 -31.88
CA THR A 128 -43.41 -7.38 -33.03
C THR A 128 -44.48 -8.44 -32.79
N ARG A 129 -44.47 -9.09 -31.61
CA ARG A 129 -45.49 -10.05 -31.19
C ARG A 129 -46.89 -9.40 -31.17
N ASP A 130 -46.99 -8.20 -30.65
CA ASP A 130 -48.27 -7.44 -30.63
C ASP A 130 -48.77 -7.15 -32.02
N ILE A 131 -47.93 -6.83 -32.98
CA ILE A 131 -48.32 -6.62 -34.37
C ILE A 131 -48.80 -7.95 -34.98
N ILE A 132 -48.11 -9.04 -34.78
CA ILE A 132 -48.51 -10.37 -35.24
C ILE A 132 -49.89 -10.74 -34.68
N TYR A 133 -50.10 -10.56 -33.40
CA TYR A 133 -51.39 -10.85 -32.76
C TYR A 133 -52.54 -10.02 -33.36
N ARG A 134 -52.33 -8.73 -33.55
CA ARG A 134 -53.31 -7.85 -34.20
C ARG A 134 -53.61 -8.28 -35.64
N ASN A 135 -52.60 -8.68 -36.41
CA ASN A 135 -52.77 -9.18 -37.77
C ASN A 135 -53.54 -10.51 -37.79
N GLN A 136 -53.23 -11.43 -36.89
CA GLN A 136 -53.96 -12.70 -36.75
C GLN A 136 -55.45 -12.47 -36.43
N ARG A 137 -55.75 -11.50 -35.57
CA ARG A 137 -57.19 -11.12 -35.32
C ARG A 137 -57.86 -10.58 -36.55
N LYS A 138 -57.19 -9.71 -37.35
CA LYS A 138 -57.74 -9.20 -38.60
C LYS A 138 -58.00 -10.32 -39.63
N ILE A 139 -57.04 -11.25 -39.78
CA ILE A 139 -57.17 -12.41 -40.65
C ILE A 139 -58.40 -13.21 -40.24
N ARG A 140 -58.54 -13.59 -38.98
CA ARG A 140 -59.68 -14.32 -38.44
C ARG A 140 -61.03 -13.63 -38.71
N SER A 141 -61.08 -12.30 -38.54
CA SER A 141 -62.31 -11.48 -38.86
C SER A 141 -62.59 -11.53 -40.31
N ASN A 142 -61.62 -11.39 -41.21
CA ASN A 142 -61.82 -11.44 -42.66
C ASN A 142 -62.25 -12.87 -43.10
N ASP A 143 -61.66 -13.91 -42.53
CA ASP A 143 -62.07 -15.29 -42.85
C ASP A 143 -63.51 -15.58 -42.41
N ASN A 144 -63.90 -15.09 -41.24
CA ASN A 144 -65.28 -15.22 -40.80
C ASN A 144 -66.29 -14.52 -41.76
N PHE A 145 -65.91 -13.30 -42.21
CA PHE A 145 -66.72 -12.55 -43.20
C PHE A 145 -66.81 -13.34 -44.51
N LEU A 146 -65.73 -13.86 -45.07
CA LEU A 146 -65.70 -14.62 -46.31
C LEU A 146 -66.49 -15.93 -46.22
N LEU A 147 -66.57 -16.52 -45.02
CA LEU A 147 -67.36 -17.75 -44.79
C LEU A 147 -68.84 -17.50 -44.45
N GLY A 148 -69.29 -16.22 -44.51
CA GLY A 148 -70.66 -15.85 -44.17
C GLY A 148 -71.03 -16.07 -42.69
N ARG A 149 -70.00 -16.18 -41.81
CA ARG A 149 -70.17 -16.29 -40.35
C ARG A 149 -70.10 -14.92 -39.72
N THR A 150 -71.13 -14.08 -39.94
CA THR A 150 -71.24 -12.84 -39.18
C THR A 150 -71.85 -13.12 -37.83
N GLU A 151 -71.14 -12.64 -36.74
CA GLU A 151 -71.79 -12.49 -35.44
C GLU A 151 -72.86 -11.44 -35.48
#